data_e969a497211863e5b5caf5740debb8c4
#
_entry.id   e969a497211863e5b5caf5740debb8c4
#
_cell.length_a   1.000
_cell.length_b   1.000
_cell.length_c   1.000
_cell.angle_alpha   90.00
_cell.angle_beta   90.00
_cell.angle_gamma   90.00
#
_symmetry.space_group_name_H-M   'P 1'
#
loop_
_entity.id
_entity.type
_entity.pdbx_description
1 polymer ?
#
loop_
_entity_poly.entity_id
_entity_poly.type
_entity_poly.pdbx_seq_one_letter_code
_entity_poly.pdbx_strand_id
1 'polypeptide(L)'
;MTMTQKILAAHAGLDKVEAGQLIKCKLDMVLGNDVTTPVAINEFEKAGFTSVFDNTKISMVMDHFTPNKDIKSATNSLQCRTFAGKYNIKNYYDVGEMGIEH
;
A
#
# COMPACT_ATOMS: atom_id res chain seq x y z
N MET A 1 -16.34 -13.44 19.46
CA MET A 1 -15.61 -12.96 18.26
C MET A 1 -14.11 -13.23 18.41
N THR A 2 -13.46 -13.56 17.31
CA THR A 2 -11.99 -13.65 17.28
C THR A 2 -11.36 -12.26 17.38
N MET A 3 -10.04 -12.21 17.59
CA MET A 3 -9.30 -10.95 17.60
C MET A 3 -9.45 -10.21 16.27
N THR A 4 -9.37 -10.92 15.15
CA THR A 4 -9.55 -10.35 13.81
C THR A 4 -10.96 -9.76 13.65
N GLN A 5 -11.99 -10.48 14.07
CA GLN A 5 -13.35 -9.98 14.00
C GLN A 5 -13.55 -8.72 14.84
N LYS A 6 -12.95 -8.66 16.01
CA LYS A 6 -13.02 -7.47 16.88
C LYS A 6 -12.37 -6.26 16.23
N ILE A 7 -11.20 -6.44 15.62
CA ILE A 7 -10.48 -5.36 14.94
C ILE A 7 -11.28 -4.87 13.72
N LEU A 8 -11.77 -5.80 12.91
CA LEU A 8 -12.56 -5.45 11.73
C LEU A 8 -13.87 -4.74 12.09
N ALA A 9 -14.56 -5.21 13.12
CA ALA A 9 -15.78 -4.57 13.58
C ALA A 9 -15.53 -3.12 14.04
N ALA A 10 -14.46 -2.91 14.81
CA ALA A 10 -14.08 -1.57 15.25
C ALA A 10 -13.82 -0.62 14.09
N HIS A 11 -13.10 -1.11 13.06
CA HIS A 11 -12.76 -0.29 11.89
C HIS A 11 -13.93 -0.10 10.92
N ALA A 12 -14.94 -0.96 10.99
CA ALA A 12 -16.17 -0.85 10.19
C ALA A 12 -17.28 -0.06 10.89
N GLY A 13 -17.09 0.29 12.18
CA GLY A 13 -18.12 0.95 12.97
C GLY A 13 -19.30 0.02 13.29
N LEU A 14 -19.06 -1.28 13.41
CA LEU A 14 -20.08 -2.30 13.68
C LEU A 14 -19.87 -2.93 15.05
N ASP A 15 -20.94 -3.45 15.65
CA ASP A 15 -20.85 -4.14 16.94
C ASP A 15 -20.21 -5.53 16.80
N LYS A 16 -20.46 -6.19 15.67
CA LYS A 16 -19.86 -7.49 15.38
C LYS A 16 -19.80 -7.74 13.88
N VAL A 17 -18.87 -8.61 13.46
CA VAL A 17 -18.76 -9.09 12.08
C VAL A 17 -18.66 -10.61 12.06
N GLU A 18 -19.04 -11.22 10.94
CA GLU A 18 -19.06 -12.65 10.74
C GLU A 18 -18.33 -13.04 9.46
N ALA A 19 -17.85 -14.29 9.40
CA ALA A 19 -17.20 -14.80 8.19
C ALA A 19 -18.17 -14.74 7.00
N GLY A 20 -17.66 -14.33 5.84
CA GLY A 20 -18.46 -14.18 4.62
C GLY A 20 -19.20 -12.85 4.49
N GLN A 21 -19.22 -12.04 5.53
CA GLN A 21 -19.86 -10.73 5.50
C GLN A 21 -19.00 -9.72 4.74
N LEU A 22 -19.62 -8.95 3.85
CA LEU A 22 -18.94 -7.85 3.16
C LEU A 22 -19.01 -6.59 4.02
N ILE A 23 -17.85 -6.05 4.36
CA ILE A 23 -17.75 -4.87 5.23
C ILE A 23 -16.84 -3.82 4.62
N LYS A 24 -17.02 -2.57 5.04
CA LYS A 24 -16.19 -1.45 4.63
C LYS A 24 -15.48 -0.91 5.87
N CYS A 25 -14.15 -1.05 5.88
CA CYS A 25 -13.32 -0.67 7.03
C CYS A 25 -12.46 0.53 6.72
N LYS A 26 -12.23 1.37 7.73
CA LYS A 26 -11.17 2.40 7.66
C LYS A 26 -9.82 1.71 7.84
N LEU A 27 -8.82 2.21 7.15
CA LEU A 27 -7.45 1.69 7.23
C LEU A 27 -6.59 2.61 8.11
N ASP A 28 -5.76 2.00 8.95
CA ASP A 28 -4.76 2.73 9.74
C ASP A 28 -3.50 2.97 8.93
N MET A 29 -3.12 2.02 8.07
CA MET A 29 -1.91 2.07 7.25
C MET A 29 -2.09 1.24 6.01
N VAL A 30 -1.56 1.71 4.89
CA VAL A 30 -1.46 0.97 3.63
C VAL A 30 0.01 0.69 3.38
N LEU A 31 0.36 -0.56 3.17
CA LEU A 31 1.72 -1.00 2.94
C LEU A 31 1.84 -1.56 1.53
N GLY A 32 2.79 -1.03 0.76
CA GLY A 32 3.04 -1.46 -0.60
C GLY A 32 4.50 -1.83 -0.84
N ASN A 33 4.74 -2.70 -1.80
CA ASN A 33 6.08 -3.09 -2.22
C ASN A 33 6.28 -2.83 -3.72
N ASP A 34 7.47 -3.13 -4.23
CA ASP A 34 7.83 -2.88 -5.63
C ASP A 34 7.26 -3.91 -6.62
N VAL A 35 6.64 -4.98 -6.15
CA VAL A 35 6.03 -6.01 -7.00
C VAL A 35 4.58 -5.70 -7.32
N THR A 36 3.77 -5.45 -6.30
CA THR A 36 2.32 -5.29 -6.43
C THR A 36 1.85 -3.85 -6.48
N THR A 37 2.61 -2.92 -5.92
CA THR A 37 2.25 -1.50 -5.92
C THR A 37 2.12 -0.91 -7.33
N PRO A 38 2.98 -1.24 -8.31
CA PRO A 38 2.77 -0.74 -9.68
C PRO A 38 1.41 -1.09 -10.27
N VAL A 39 0.90 -2.31 -9.98
CA VAL A 39 -0.43 -2.72 -10.43
C VAL A 39 -1.51 -1.86 -9.78
N ALA A 40 -1.39 -1.60 -8.49
CA ALA A 40 -2.30 -0.74 -7.75
C ALA A 40 -2.26 0.70 -8.26
N ILE A 41 -1.07 1.22 -8.57
CA ILE A 41 -0.89 2.56 -9.14
C ILE A 41 -1.60 2.67 -10.50
N ASN A 42 -1.45 1.67 -11.36
CA ASN A 42 -2.11 1.66 -12.66
C ASN A 42 -3.63 1.71 -12.51
N GLU A 43 -4.19 0.94 -11.60
CA GLU A 43 -5.63 0.95 -11.34
C GLU A 43 -6.10 2.27 -10.70
N PHE A 44 -5.30 2.85 -9.83
CA PHE A 44 -5.56 4.16 -9.23
C PHE A 44 -5.66 5.25 -10.30
N GLU A 45 -4.70 5.30 -11.22
CA GLU A 45 -4.68 6.28 -12.31
C GLU A 45 -5.84 6.03 -13.31
N LYS A 46 -6.11 4.77 -13.62
CA LYS A 46 -7.21 4.36 -14.51
C LYS A 46 -8.57 4.77 -13.97
N ALA A 47 -8.76 4.72 -12.65
CA ALA A 47 -9.98 5.15 -12.00
C ALA A 47 -10.15 6.68 -11.95
N GLY A 48 -9.12 7.44 -12.34
CA GLY A 48 -9.16 8.90 -12.38
C GLY A 48 -8.95 9.58 -11.04
N PHE A 49 -8.41 8.87 -10.06
CA PHE A 49 -8.11 9.49 -8.76
C PHE A 49 -6.92 10.45 -8.88
N THR A 50 -7.01 11.58 -8.19
CA THR A 50 -6.00 12.65 -8.22
C THR A 50 -5.38 12.91 -6.85
N SER A 51 -5.81 12.21 -5.81
CA SER A 51 -5.26 12.35 -4.46
C SER A 51 -5.34 11.04 -3.71
N VAL A 52 -4.48 10.88 -2.71
CA VAL A 52 -4.52 9.75 -1.78
C VAL A 52 -5.28 10.15 -0.52
N PHE A 53 -5.79 9.16 0.22
CA PHE A 53 -6.62 9.44 1.40
C PHE A 53 -5.82 10.14 2.53
N ASP A 54 -4.57 9.72 2.73
CA ASP A 54 -3.68 10.32 3.73
C ASP A 54 -2.26 9.85 3.45
N ASN A 55 -1.39 10.76 3.00
CA ASN A 55 -0.02 10.43 2.63
C ASN A 55 0.87 10.04 3.83
N THR A 56 0.42 10.27 5.06
CA THR A 56 1.14 9.84 6.26
C THR A 56 0.81 8.40 6.67
N LYS A 57 -0.24 7.83 6.08
CA LYS A 57 -0.71 6.46 6.37
C LYS A 57 -0.39 5.48 5.25
N ILE A 58 0.48 5.86 4.33
CA ILE A 58 0.94 5.00 3.24
C ILE A 58 2.43 4.77 3.42
N SER A 59 2.84 3.50 3.41
CA SER A 59 4.24 3.11 3.45
C SER A 59 4.55 2.32 2.18
N MET A 60 5.67 2.64 1.55
CA MET A 60 6.14 1.95 0.34
C MET A 60 7.58 1.50 0.56
N VAL A 61 7.82 0.20 0.42
CA VAL A 61 9.13 -0.42 0.67
C VAL A 61 9.57 -1.16 -0.59
N MET A 62 10.69 -0.74 -1.15
CA MET A 62 11.25 -1.29 -2.39
C MET A 62 12.23 -2.42 -2.04
N ASP A 63 11.74 -3.58 -1.67
CA ASP A 63 12.55 -4.66 -1.11
C ASP A 63 12.53 -5.99 -1.88
N HIS A 64 11.53 -6.23 -2.73
CA HIS A 64 11.36 -7.53 -3.40
C HIS A 64 12.28 -7.68 -4.61
N PHE A 65 12.36 -6.65 -5.47
CA PHE A 65 13.13 -6.66 -6.70
C PHE A 65 14.37 -5.76 -6.64
N THR A 66 14.89 -5.54 -5.45
CA THR A 66 16.09 -4.72 -5.26
C THR A 66 17.22 -5.54 -4.64
N PRO A 67 18.47 -5.37 -5.08
CA PRO A 67 18.91 -4.53 -6.22
C PRO A 67 18.24 -4.97 -7.53
N ASN A 68 17.89 -4.01 -8.39
CA ASN A 68 17.17 -4.31 -9.62
C ASN A 68 18.06 -5.11 -10.60
N LYS A 69 17.56 -6.26 -11.03
CA LYS A 69 18.32 -7.18 -11.90
C LYS A 69 18.07 -6.96 -13.39
N ASP A 70 17.01 -6.26 -13.76
CA ASP A 70 16.60 -6.04 -15.14
C ASP A 70 15.83 -4.73 -15.29
N ILE A 71 15.50 -4.39 -16.55
CA ILE A 71 14.78 -3.14 -16.88
C ILE A 71 13.37 -3.15 -16.28
N LYS A 72 12.70 -4.30 -16.29
CA LYS A 72 11.33 -4.42 -15.76
C LYS A 72 11.26 -4.11 -14.27
N SER A 73 12.14 -4.70 -13.47
CA SER A 73 12.16 -4.44 -12.03
C SER A 73 12.58 -3.01 -11.72
N ALA A 74 13.52 -2.44 -12.48
CA ALA A 74 13.92 -1.05 -12.34
C ALA A 74 12.77 -0.10 -12.71
N THR A 75 11.99 -0.43 -13.73
CA THR A 75 10.81 0.36 -14.13
C THR A 75 9.73 0.33 -13.04
N ASN A 76 9.50 -0.83 -12.42
CA ASN A 76 8.57 -0.94 -11.30
C ASN A 76 8.99 -0.05 -10.13
N SER A 77 10.26 -0.08 -9.77
CA SER A 77 10.80 0.78 -8.70
C SER A 77 10.67 2.26 -9.06
N LEU A 78 10.95 2.63 -10.31
CA LEU A 78 10.80 4.00 -10.79
C LEU A 78 9.35 4.46 -10.73
N GLN A 79 8.41 3.62 -11.10
CA GLN A 79 6.98 3.93 -11.03
C GLN A 79 6.55 4.20 -9.59
N CYS A 80 6.99 3.40 -8.65
CA CYS A 80 6.71 3.61 -7.23
C CYS A 80 7.33 4.90 -6.71
N ARG A 81 8.57 5.19 -7.08
CA ARG A 81 9.28 6.41 -6.68
C ARG A 81 8.56 7.64 -7.23
N THR A 82 8.14 7.61 -8.49
CA THR A 82 7.42 8.70 -9.14
C THR A 82 6.08 8.96 -8.45
N PHE A 83 5.34 7.91 -8.13
CA PHE A 83 4.08 8.01 -7.40
C PHE A 83 4.29 8.59 -6.00
N ALA A 84 5.29 8.11 -5.28
CA ALA A 84 5.61 8.61 -3.95
C ALA A 84 5.95 10.10 -3.96
N GLY A 85 6.71 10.56 -4.96
CA GLY A 85 7.04 11.97 -5.13
C GLY A 85 5.82 12.82 -5.47
N LYS A 86 4.96 12.33 -6.36
CA LYS A 86 3.76 13.03 -6.81
C LYS A 86 2.75 13.28 -5.69
N TYR A 87 2.59 12.32 -4.79
CA TYR A 87 1.61 12.38 -3.70
C TYR A 87 2.24 12.61 -2.34
N ASN A 88 3.55 12.91 -2.27
CA ASN A 88 4.29 13.18 -1.04
C ASN A 88 4.13 12.07 0.00
N ILE A 89 4.30 10.82 -0.43
CA ILE A 89 4.23 9.68 0.49
C ILE A 89 5.35 9.79 1.52
N LYS A 90 5.00 9.88 2.80
CA LYS A 90 5.95 10.15 3.89
C LYS A 90 6.85 8.96 4.21
N ASN A 91 6.33 7.76 4.10
CA ASN A 91 7.02 6.53 4.50
C ASN A 91 7.47 5.76 3.25
N TYR A 92 8.32 6.37 2.44
CA TYR A 92 8.90 5.74 1.26
C TYR A 92 10.33 5.31 1.55
N TYR A 93 10.61 4.03 1.38
CA TYR A 93 11.91 3.41 1.66
C TYR A 93 12.48 2.83 0.37
N ASP A 94 13.41 3.54 -0.24
CA ASP A 94 14.09 3.16 -1.47
C ASP A 94 15.28 2.24 -1.19
N VAL A 95 15.99 1.83 -2.23
CA VAL A 95 17.20 1.01 -2.12
C VAL A 95 18.20 1.68 -1.18
N GLY A 96 18.68 0.95 -0.20
CA GLY A 96 19.60 1.45 0.82
C GLY A 96 18.93 1.99 2.08
N GLU A 97 17.62 2.23 2.04
CA GLU A 97 16.85 2.73 3.17
C GLU A 97 15.84 1.70 3.70
N MET A 98 15.65 0.61 2.94
CA MET A 98 14.65 -0.41 3.26
C MET A 98 15.25 -1.54 4.09
N GLY A 99 14.38 -2.21 4.83
CA GLY A 99 14.63 -3.55 5.36
C GLY A 99 13.84 -4.56 4.53
N ILE A 100 13.46 -5.66 5.15
CA ILE A 100 12.49 -6.60 4.59
C ILE A 100 11.11 -6.11 5.02
N GLU A 101 10.17 -5.96 4.08
CA GLU A 101 8.87 -5.36 4.31
C GLU A 101 8.12 -6.04 5.46
N HIS A 102 8.09 -7.35 5.44
CA HIS A 102 7.36 -8.14 6.42
C HIS A 102 8.26 -9.18 7.08
#